data_1cbdfb56a2ba9b01b19a7eba9a407493
#
_entry.id   1cbdfb56a2ba9b01b19a7eba9a407493
#
_cell.length_a   1.000
_cell.length_b   1.000
_cell.length_c   1.000
_cell.angle_alpha   90.00
_cell.angle_beta   90.00
_cell.angle_gamma   90.00
#
_symmetry.space_group_name_H-M   'P 1'
#
loop_
_entity.id
_entity.type
_entity.pdbx_description
1 polymer ?
#
loop_
_entity_poly.entity_id
_entity_poly.type
_entity_poly.pdbx_seq_one_letter_code
_entity_poly.pdbx_strand_id
1 'polypeptide(L)'
;EQRESMSQDTLDQLQTAELAAVMTPYVGVALVLLVIWVLIFSTPMPELSDQRDSNSFSVGVQSLFANKSYSKAVLTQFFYVGGQITVWSFTIRYVMNELKIDEAEAANYYLASLALFLVARLIFTYLMTFYEALFLLKWAAVKAFILIGFVIFGSGELGVWALVGVSGCMSLMFPTIYGLGMENVQTNTKLASSGFVMAIVGGAVMTGLQGQLSDITGSVRSSFFVPLVCFGVVIYYTLTKEKK
;
A
#
# COMPACT_ATOMS: atom_id res chain seq x y z
N GLU A 1 33.17 -0.09 -9.32
CA GLU A 1 34.36 0.29 -10.11
C GLU A 1 34.83 1.73 -9.84
N GLN A 2 33.98 2.77 -9.85
CA GLN A 2 34.44 4.14 -9.54
C GLN A 2 34.79 4.35 -8.05
N ARG A 3 34.12 3.64 -7.14
CA ARG A 3 34.38 3.73 -5.67
C ARG A 3 35.67 2.99 -5.25
N GLU A 4 36.08 1.97 -5.96
CA GLU A 4 37.30 1.19 -5.67
C GLU A 4 38.59 1.94 -6.00
N SER A 5 38.52 2.99 -6.81
CA SER A 5 39.66 3.82 -7.20
C SER A 5 39.82 5.12 -6.41
N MET A 6 38.92 5.40 -5.47
CA MET A 6 38.95 6.62 -4.65
C MET A 6 39.84 6.48 -3.42
N SER A 7 40.48 7.58 -2.99
CA SER A 7 41.20 7.59 -1.70
C SER A 7 40.21 7.48 -0.53
N GLN A 8 40.66 6.93 0.61
CA GLN A 8 39.80 6.77 1.79
C GLN A 8 39.18 8.07 2.26
N ASP A 9 39.91 9.17 2.24
CA ASP A 9 39.40 10.50 2.62
C ASP A 9 38.26 11.00 1.71
N THR A 10 38.35 10.68 0.42
CA THR A 10 37.29 11.05 -0.55
C THR A 10 36.06 10.16 -0.40
N LEU A 11 36.24 8.90 -0.06
CA LEU A 11 35.15 7.96 0.26
C LEU A 11 34.41 8.38 1.53
N ASP A 12 35.13 8.77 2.60
CA ASP A 12 34.53 9.22 3.84
C ASP A 12 33.75 10.53 3.68
N GLN A 13 34.26 11.47 2.88
CA GLN A 13 33.54 12.70 2.56
C GLN A 13 32.27 12.42 1.72
N LEU A 14 32.33 11.53 0.75
CA LEU A 14 31.19 11.14 -0.06
C LEU A 14 30.11 10.43 0.80
N GLN A 15 30.52 9.50 1.64
CA GLN A 15 29.62 8.80 2.56
C GLN A 15 28.96 9.75 3.56
N THR A 16 29.72 10.71 4.09
CA THR A 16 29.19 11.71 5.00
C THR A 16 28.17 12.63 4.31
N ALA A 17 28.43 13.03 3.05
CA ALA A 17 27.50 13.84 2.28
C ALA A 17 26.23 13.04 1.91
N GLU A 18 26.36 11.78 1.52
CA GLU A 18 25.23 10.89 1.24
C GLU A 18 24.39 10.66 2.50
N LEU A 19 25.03 10.42 3.65
CA LEU A 19 24.34 10.27 4.93
C LEU A 19 23.62 11.56 5.34
N ALA A 20 24.24 12.72 5.20
CA ALA A 20 23.61 14.01 5.50
C ALA A 20 22.39 14.28 4.61
N ALA A 21 22.47 13.95 3.31
CA ALA A 21 21.37 14.09 2.38
C ALA A 21 20.16 13.21 2.76
N VAL A 22 20.41 12.01 3.28
CA VAL A 22 19.36 11.10 3.76
C VAL A 22 18.85 11.53 5.15
N MET A 23 19.72 11.92 6.07
CA MET A 23 19.34 12.28 7.45
C MET A 23 18.44 13.53 7.52
N THR A 24 18.70 14.54 6.70
CA THR A 24 17.98 15.81 6.73
C THR A 24 16.45 15.65 6.58
N PRO A 25 15.93 14.95 5.56
CA PRO A 25 14.49 14.72 5.45
C PRO A 25 13.93 13.85 6.58
N TYR A 26 14.69 12.86 7.09
CA TYR A 26 14.24 12.05 8.22
C TYR A 26 14.11 12.84 9.52
N VAL A 27 15.05 13.74 9.80
CA VAL A 27 14.97 14.66 10.95
C VAL A 27 13.75 15.58 10.80
N GLY A 28 13.50 16.11 9.59
CA GLY A 28 12.30 16.90 9.30
C GLY A 28 11.00 16.14 9.61
N VAL A 29 10.88 14.90 9.14
CA VAL A 29 9.73 14.03 9.42
C VAL A 29 9.62 13.73 10.92
N ALA A 30 10.72 13.44 11.59
CA ALA A 30 10.74 13.18 13.05
C ALA A 30 10.23 14.38 13.85
N LEU A 31 10.61 15.60 13.48
CA LEU A 31 10.13 16.84 14.12
C LEU A 31 8.62 17.02 13.91
N VAL A 32 8.12 16.79 12.70
CA VAL A 32 6.66 16.84 12.39
C VAL A 32 5.90 15.81 13.23
N LEU A 33 6.40 14.57 13.30
CA LEU A 33 5.79 13.53 14.13
C LEU A 33 5.80 13.88 15.62
N LEU A 34 6.87 14.50 16.10
CA LEU A 34 6.97 14.96 17.48
C LEU A 34 5.95 16.06 17.79
N VAL A 35 5.76 17.02 16.86
CA VAL A 35 4.72 18.06 17.00
C VAL A 35 3.33 17.42 17.03
N ILE A 36 3.03 16.49 16.13
CA ILE A 36 1.76 15.77 16.11
C ILE A 36 1.56 15.00 17.42
N TRP A 37 2.60 14.33 17.90
CA TRP A 37 2.55 13.59 19.16
C TRP A 37 2.23 14.52 20.36
N VAL A 38 2.88 15.68 20.45
CA VAL A 38 2.61 16.68 21.48
C VAL A 38 1.17 17.19 21.40
N LEU A 39 0.67 17.47 20.18
CA LEU A 39 -0.72 17.89 19.97
C LEU A 39 -1.72 16.84 20.44
N ILE A 40 -1.50 15.58 20.09
CA ILE A 40 -2.34 14.46 20.52
C ILE A 40 -2.30 14.28 22.03
N PHE A 41 -1.10 14.35 22.62
CA PHE A 41 -0.91 14.23 24.08
C PHE A 41 -1.59 15.35 24.86
N SER A 42 -1.61 16.57 24.29
CA SER A 42 -2.21 17.76 24.90
C SER A 42 -3.73 17.86 24.71
N THR A 43 -4.30 17.00 23.83
CA THR A 43 -5.73 17.03 23.53
C THR A 43 -6.47 15.96 24.36
N PRO A 44 -7.42 16.34 25.25
CA PRO A 44 -8.20 15.37 25.98
C PRO A 44 -9.06 14.57 24.99
N MET A 45 -8.71 13.30 24.80
CA MET A 45 -9.51 12.41 23.98
C MET A 45 -10.69 11.89 24.79
N PRO A 46 -11.92 11.87 24.23
CA PRO A 46 -13.05 11.23 24.88
C PRO A 46 -12.73 9.75 25.11
N GLU A 47 -12.84 9.31 26.34
CA GLU A 47 -12.76 7.89 26.68
C GLU A 47 -13.93 7.19 25.97
N LEU A 48 -13.61 6.44 24.91
CA LEU A 48 -14.56 5.46 24.40
C LEU A 48 -14.78 4.45 25.54
N SER A 49 -15.95 4.51 26.17
CA SER A 49 -16.35 3.48 27.14
C SER A 49 -16.48 2.15 26.39
N ASP A 50 -15.35 1.47 26.20
CA ASP A 50 -15.40 0.05 25.95
C ASP A 50 -16.06 -0.53 27.18
N GLN A 51 -17.29 -1.02 27.04
CA GLN A 51 -17.78 -2.01 27.98
C GLN A 51 -16.68 -3.09 28.00
N ARG A 52 -15.90 -3.08 29.08
CA ARG A 52 -14.94 -4.15 29.35
C ARG A 52 -15.75 -5.42 29.49
N ASP A 53 -16.05 -6.07 28.37
CA ASP A 53 -16.32 -7.47 28.41
C ASP A 53 -15.05 -8.11 28.96
N SER A 54 -15.14 -8.60 30.19
CA SER A 54 -14.08 -9.32 30.91
C SER A 54 -13.71 -10.64 30.22
N ASN A 55 -14.10 -10.80 28.97
CA ASN A 55 -13.75 -11.92 28.12
C ASN A 55 -12.26 -11.90 27.82
N SER A 56 -11.58 -12.98 28.12
CA SER A 56 -10.17 -13.20 27.81
C SER A 56 -9.85 -12.73 26.37
N PHE A 57 -8.71 -12.08 26.16
CA PHE A 57 -8.21 -11.62 24.85
C PHE A 57 -8.40 -12.70 23.75
N SER A 58 -8.15 -13.96 24.11
CA SER A 58 -8.33 -15.10 23.20
C SER A 58 -9.77 -15.29 22.72
N VAL A 59 -10.76 -15.06 23.59
CA VAL A 59 -12.19 -15.17 23.25
C VAL A 59 -12.59 -14.03 22.31
N GLY A 60 -12.08 -12.82 22.56
CA GLY A 60 -12.29 -11.67 21.67
C GLY A 60 -11.72 -11.91 20.25
N VAL A 61 -10.50 -12.41 20.15
CA VAL A 61 -9.87 -12.78 18.87
C VAL A 61 -10.69 -13.87 18.17
N GLN A 62 -11.06 -14.92 18.87
CA GLN A 62 -11.84 -16.02 18.30
C GLN A 62 -13.21 -15.56 17.78
N SER A 63 -13.90 -14.69 18.51
CA SER A 63 -15.19 -14.14 18.11
C SER A 63 -15.09 -13.27 16.84
N LEU A 64 -14.01 -12.47 16.70
CA LEU A 64 -13.75 -11.66 15.52
C LEU A 64 -13.45 -12.53 14.29
N PHE A 65 -12.60 -13.53 14.43
CA PHE A 65 -12.29 -14.45 13.31
C PHE A 65 -13.47 -15.37 12.96
N ALA A 66 -14.39 -15.64 13.87
CA ALA A 66 -15.65 -16.33 13.58
C ALA A 66 -16.60 -15.46 12.71
N ASN A 67 -16.45 -14.13 12.76
CA ASN A 67 -17.18 -13.22 11.87
C ASN A 67 -16.58 -13.28 10.44
N LYS A 68 -17.23 -14.05 9.57
CA LYS A 68 -16.80 -14.27 8.19
C LYS A 68 -16.66 -12.97 7.38
N SER A 69 -17.46 -11.94 7.68
CA SER A 69 -17.37 -10.64 6.99
C SER A 69 -16.08 -9.91 7.38
N TYR A 70 -15.77 -9.86 8.65
CA TYR A 70 -14.55 -9.28 9.19
C TYR A 70 -13.30 -10.01 8.67
N SER A 71 -13.25 -11.34 8.80
CA SER A 71 -12.10 -12.15 8.37
C SER A 71 -11.81 -11.99 6.88
N LYS A 72 -12.85 -11.93 6.04
CA LYS A 72 -12.68 -11.65 4.59
C LYS A 72 -12.12 -10.25 4.35
N ALA A 73 -12.58 -9.24 5.09
CA ALA A 73 -12.08 -7.88 4.94
C ALA A 73 -10.60 -7.77 5.36
N VAL A 74 -10.20 -8.37 6.49
CA VAL A 74 -8.80 -8.39 6.95
C VAL A 74 -7.90 -9.12 5.96
N LEU A 75 -8.34 -10.27 5.44
CA LEU A 75 -7.60 -11.00 4.40
C LEU A 75 -7.47 -10.16 3.11
N THR A 76 -8.54 -9.50 2.70
CA THR A 76 -8.53 -8.61 1.54
C THR A 76 -7.58 -7.44 1.75
N GLN A 77 -7.54 -6.88 2.97
CA GLN A 77 -6.61 -5.82 3.33
C GLN A 77 -5.15 -6.28 3.24
N PHE A 78 -4.86 -7.50 3.68
CA PHE A 78 -3.53 -8.10 3.55
C PHE A 78 -3.08 -8.19 2.08
N PHE A 79 -3.94 -8.69 1.19
CA PHE A 79 -3.63 -8.76 -0.23
C PHE A 79 -3.57 -7.37 -0.86
N TYR A 80 -4.46 -6.46 -0.49
CA TYR A 80 -4.45 -5.10 -1.01
C TYR A 80 -3.13 -4.38 -0.68
N VAL A 81 -2.71 -4.39 0.59
CA VAL A 81 -1.44 -3.75 1.00
C VAL A 81 -0.27 -4.46 0.33
N GLY A 82 -0.35 -5.79 0.20
CA GLY A 82 0.59 -6.56 -0.60
C GLY A 82 0.72 -6.02 -2.03
N GLY A 83 -0.40 -5.88 -2.74
CA GLY A 83 -0.43 -5.34 -4.10
C GLY A 83 0.07 -3.89 -4.20
N GLN A 84 -0.24 -3.05 -3.21
CA GLN A 84 0.21 -1.66 -3.18
C GLN A 84 1.73 -1.55 -3.02
N ILE A 85 2.29 -2.24 -2.04
CA ILE A 85 3.73 -2.16 -1.76
C ILE A 85 4.54 -2.82 -2.89
N THR A 86 4.07 -3.93 -3.46
CA THR A 86 4.71 -4.59 -4.60
C THR A 86 4.77 -3.66 -5.82
N VAL A 87 3.68 -2.98 -6.15
CA VAL A 87 3.65 -2.00 -7.25
C VAL A 87 4.69 -0.92 -7.03
N TRP A 88 4.70 -0.29 -5.85
CA TRP A 88 5.62 0.82 -5.58
C TRP A 88 7.08 0.40 -5.47
N SER A 89 7.37 -0.75 -4.85
CA SER A 89 8.74 -1.25 -4.70
C SER A 89 9.40 -1.61 -6.03
N PHE A 90 8.61 -2.00 -7.03
CA PHE A 90 9.13 -2.41 -8.33
C PHE A 90 8.96 -1.36 -9.43
N THR A 91 8.34 -0.20 -9.15
CA THR A 91 8.09 0.84 -10.15
C THR A 91 9.38 1.32 -10.81
N ILE A 92 10.39 1.73 -10.04
CA ILE A 92 11.65 2.25 -10.60
C ILE A 92 12.34 1.18 -11.46
N ARG A 93 12.46 -0.03 -10.93
CA ARG A 93 13.07 -1.16 -11.67
C ARG A 93 12.35 -1.48 -12.97
N TYR A 94 11.01 -1.44 -12.95
CA TYR A 94 10.20 -1.68 -14.15
C TYR A 94 10.44 -0.59 -15.19
N VAL A 95 10.40 0.68 -14.79
CA VAL A 95 10.60 1.83 -15.68
C VAL A 95 11.99 1.79 -16.31
N MET A 96 13.05 1.57 -15.51
CA MET A 96 14.42 1.40 -16.02
C MET A 96 14.51 0.29 -17.06
N ASN A 97 13.82 -0.82 -16.83
CA ASN A 97 13.86 -1.98 -17.70
C ASN A 97 13.10 -1.75 -19.02
N GLU A 98 11.97 -1.05 -18.98
CA GLU A 98 11.11 -0.79 -20.14
C GLU A 98 11.62 0.35 -21.03
N LEU A 99 12.07 1.45 -20.41
CA LEU A 99 12.48 2.65 -21.14
C LEU A 99 14.00 2.73 -21.36
N LYS A 100 14.77 1.84 -20.72
CA LYS A 100 16.25 1.85 -20.79
C LYS A 100 16.87 3.18 -20.36
N ILE A 101 16.26 3.83 -19.38
CA ILE A 101 16.71 5.08 -18.76
C ILE A 101 17.41 4.81 -17.43
N ASP A 102 18.07 5.81 -16.89
CA ASP A 102 18.75 5.71 -15.61
C ASP A 102 17.77 5.75 -14.41
N GLU A 103 18.29 5.50 -13.21
CA GLU A 103 17.50 5.45 -11.98
C GLU A 103 16.91 6.83 -11.62
N ALA A 104 17.64 7.91 -11.85
CA ALA A 104 17.21 9.27 -11.54
C ALA A 104 16.02 9.69 -12.41
N GLU A 105 16.05 9.38 -13.71
CA GLU A 105 14.93 9.61 -14.61
C GLU A 105 13.73 8.71 -14.26
N ALA A 106 13.98 7.44 -13.95
CA ALA A 106 12.94 6.49 -13.56
C ALA A 106 12.23 6.88 -12.24
N ALA A 107 12.96 7.51 -11.32
CA ALA A 107 12.39 8.03 -10.08
C ALA A 107 11.32 9.12 -10.32
N ASN A 108 11.37 9.88 -11.42
CA ASN A 108 10.35 10.86 -11.76
C ASN A 108 8.97 10.19 -12.02
N TYR A 109 8.96 9.00 -12.62
CA TYR A 109 7.71 8.23 -12.81
C TYR A 109 7.16 7.71 -11.49
N TYR A 110 8.04 7.37 -10.54
CA TYR A 110 7.61 7.01 -9.19
C TYR A 110 7.01 8.21 -8.45
N LEU A 111 7.63 9.40 -8.56
CA LEU A 111 7.06 10.64 -8.02
C LEU A 111 5.71 10.97 -8.67
N ALA A 112 5.57 10.80 -9.99
CA ALA A 112 4.30 10.96 -10.69
C ALA A 112 3.24 9.99 -10.17
N SER A 113 3.61 8.73 -9.86
CA SER A 113 2.73 7.74 -9.25
C SER A 113 2.22 8.17 -7.87
N LEU A 114 3.10 8.72 -7.03
CA LEU A 114 2.73 9.22 -5.70
C LEU A 114 1.85 10.49 -5.80
N ALA A 115 2.18 11.40 -6.72
CA ALA A 115 1.37 12.60 -6.98
C ALA A 115 -0.04 12.22 -7.46
N LEU A 116 -0.14 11.29 -8.42
CA LEU A 116 -1.41 10.78 -8.90
C LEU A 116 -2.22 10.09 -7.79
N PHE A 117 -1.55 9.30 -6.93
CA PHE A 117 -2.18 8.69 -5.77
C PHE A 117 -2.81 9.74 -4.84
N LEU A 118 -2.07 10.82 -4.55
CA LEU A 118 -2.56 11.89 -3.69
C LEU A 118 -3.75 12.64 -4.31
N VAL A 119 -3.64 13.03 -5.58
CA VAL A 119 -4.72 13.72 -6.30
C VAL A 119 -5.95 12.83 -6.41
N ALA A 120 -5.77 11.56 -6.81
CA ALA A 120 -6.85 10.60 -6.89
C ALA A 120 -7.52 10.36 -5.52
N ARG A 121 -6.77 10.42 -4.41
CA ARG A 121 -7.31 10.32 -3.05
C ARG A 121 -8.33 11.42 -2.78
N LEU A 122 -8.01 12.66 -3.15
CA LEU A 122 -8.92 13.80 -2.97
C LEU A 122 -10.17 13.64 -3.85
N ILE A 123 -9.97 13.26 -5.11
CA ILE A 123 -11.07 13.04 -6.06
C ILE A 123 -12.00 11.92 -5.56
N PHE A 124 -11.46 10.77 -5.16
CA PHE A 124 -12.28 9.67 -4.67
C PHE A 124 -12.97 9.99 -3.34
N THR A 125 -12.33 10.74 -2.45
CA THR A 125 -12.97 11.22 -1.23
C THR A 125 -14.19 12.08 -1.55
N TYR A 126 -14.09 12.96 -2.55
CA TYR A 126 -15.22 13.74 -3.03
C TYR A 126 -16.29 12.87 -3.69
N LEU A 127 -15.90 11.91 -4.53
CA LEU A 127 -16.83 10.99 -5.19
C LEU A 127 -17.61 10.10 -4.21
N MET A 128 -17.02 9.76 -3.04
CA MET A 128 -17.71 9.01 -1.99
C MET A 128 -18.91 9.76 -1.38
N THR A 129 -19.05 11.07 -1.62
CA THR A 129 -20.25 11.82 -1.22
C THR A 129 -21.46 11.53 -2.13
N PHE A 130 -21.22 11.03 -3.34
CA PHE A 130 -22.26 10.78 -4.36
C PHE A 130 -22.46 9.30 -4.67
N TYR A 131 -21.43 8.48 -4.48
CA TYR A 131 -21.45 7.06 -4.84
C TYR A 131 -21.12 6.18 -3.63
N GLU A 132 -21.72 5.02 -3.59
CA GLU A 132 -21.42 4.03 -2.55
C GLU A 132 -19.95 3.59 -2.56
N ALA A 133 -19.37 3.48 -1.38
CA ALA A 133 -17.97 3.10 -1.20
C ALA A 133 -17.63 1.74 -1.85
N LEU A 134 -18.56 0.77 -1.77
CA LEU A 134 -18.40 -0.54 -2.38
C LEU A 134 -18.35 -0.47 -3.91
N PHE A 135 -19.19 0.36 -4.52
CA PHE A 135 -19.20 0.58 -5.97
C PHE A 135 -17.88 1.18 -6.45
N LEU A 136 -17.39 2.23 -5.77
CA LEU A 136 -16.12 2.85 -6.13
C LEU A 136 -14.94 1.89 -5.94
N LEU A 137 -14.93 1.11 -4.86
CA LEU A 137 -13.90 0.10 -4.60
C LEU A 137 -13.86 -0.97 -5.71
N LYS A 138 -15.03 -1.46 -6.13
CA LYS A 138 -15.15 -2.44 -7.20
C LYS A 138 -14.54 -1.94 -8.51
N TRP A 139 -14.94 -0.74 -8.93
CA TRP A 139 -14.44 -0.16 -10.18
C TRP A 139 -12.96 0.22 -10.12
N ALA A 140 -12.48 0.68 -8.98
CA ALA A 140 -11.05 0.96 -8.78
C ALA A 140 -10.22 -0.35 -8.84
N ALA A 141 -10.70 -1.43 -8.20
CA ALA A 141 -10.02 -2.71 -8.23
C ALA A 141 -10.00 -3.34 -9.64
N VAL A 142 -11.11 -3.27 -10.38
CA VAL A 142 -11.18 -3.74 -11.77
C VAL A 142 -10.24 -2.94 -12.67
N LYS A 143 -10.23 -1.61 -12.55
CA LYS A 143 -9.29 -0.76 -13.31
C LYS A 143 -7.84 -1.08 -12.97
N ALA A 144 -7.49 -1.23 -11.69
CA ALA A 144 -6.14 -1.60 -11.27
C ALA A 144 -5.73 -2.96 -11.85
N PHE A 145 -6.62 -3.95 -11.83
CA PHE A 145 -6.39 -5.28 -12.41
C PHE A 145 -6.10 -5.20 -13.91
N ILE A 146 -6.91 -4.44 -14.66
CA ILE A 146 -6.72 -4.24 -16.11
C ILE A 146 -5.39 -3.52 -16.38
N LEU A 147 -5.08 -2.45 -15.62
CA LEU A 147 -3.84 -1.71 -15.79
C LEU A 147 -2.60 -2.57 -15.48
N ILE A 148 -2.65 -3.43 -14.47
CA ILE A 148 -1.57 -4.40 -14.23
C ILE A 148 -1.47 -5.41 -15.38
N GLY A 149 -2.58 -5.79 -15.99
CA GLY A 149 -2.56 -6.55 -17.24
C GLY A 149 -1.75 -5.84 -18.34
N PHE A 150 -1.94 -4.52 -18.51
CA PHE A 150 -1.12 -3.74 -19.45
C PHE A 150 0.35 -3.64 -19.03
N VAL A 151 0.66 -3.63 -17.74
CA VAL A 151 2.05 -3.68 -17.24
C VAL A 151 2.71 -5.01 -17.63
N ILE A 152 2.00 -6.13 -17.55
CA ILE A 152 2.54 -7.46 -17.87
C ILE A 152 2.66 -7.68 -19.38
N PHE A 153 1.63 -7.34 -20.16
CA PHE A 153 1.53 -7.67 -21.57
C PHE A 153 1.87 -6.51 -22.51
N GLY A 154 1.82 -5.27 -22.03
CA GLY A 154 2.24 -4.08 -22.77
C GLY A 154 3.75 -3.95 -22.85
N SER A 155 4.22 -3.00 -23.63
CA SER A 155 5.66 -2.71 -23.78
C SER A 155 5.92 -1.21 -23.81
N GLY A 156 7.12 -0.82 -23.35
CA GLY A 156 7.59 0.57 -23.39
C GLY A 156 6.72 1.52 -22.56
N GLU A 157 6.48 2.71 -23.08
CA GLU A 157 5.77 3.79 -22.38
C GLU A 157 4.34 3.42 -21.95
N LEU A 158 3.63 2.59 -22.73
CA LEU A 158 2.26 2.19 -22.40
C LEU A 158 2.22 1.44 -21.06
N GLY A 159 3.14 0.50 -20.85
CA GLY A 159 3.24 -0.25 -19.59
C GLY A 159 3.60 0.66 -18.41
N VAL A 160 4.48 1.62 -18.64
CA VAL A 160 4.92 2.58 -17.61
C VAL A 160 3.77 3.49 -17.18
N TRP A 161 3.03 4.08 -18.13
CA TRP A 161 1.88 4.91 -17.79
C TRP A 161 0.72 4.12 -17.20
N ALA A 162 0.55 2.86 -17.61
CA ALA A 162 -0.40 1.97 -16.94
C ALA A 162 -0.02 1.74 -15.47
N LEU A 163 1.28 1.54 -15.18
CA LEU A 163 1.78 1.37 -13.81
C LEU A 163 1.55 2.63 -12.96
N VAL A 164 1.82 3.83 -13.51
CA VAL A 164 1.49 5.10 -12.86
C VAL A 164 -0.02 5.17 -12.56
N GLY A 165 -0.86 4.80 -13.53
CA GLY A 165 -2.32 4.80 -13.39
C GLY A 165 -2.85 3.86 -12.29
N VAL A 166 -2.18 2.73 -12.04
CA VAL A 166 -2.52 1.82 -10.93
C VAL A 166 -2.49 2.55 -9.59
N SER A 167 -1.51 3.45 -9.38
CA SER A 167 -1.38 4.21 -8.14
C SER A 167 -2.61 5.06 -7.85
N GLY A 168 -3.19 5.68 -8.87
CA GLY A 168 -4.46 6.41 -8.73
C GLY A 168 -5.60 5.51 -8.27
N CYS A 169 -5.73 4.31 -8.85
CA CYS A 169 -6.77 3.36 -8.46
C CYS A 169 -6.61 2.85 -7.03
N MET A 170 -5.37 2.67 -6.56
CA MET A 170 -5.09 2.20 -5.20
C MET A 170 -5.49 3.20 -4.10
N SER A 171 -5.60 4.48 -4.43
CA SER A 171 -5.70 5.57 -3.44
C SER A 171 -6.89 5.45 -2.48
N LEU A 172 -8.03 4.90 -2.91
CA LEU A 172 -9.23 4.76 -2.07
C LEU A 172 -9.34 3.41 -1.36
N MET A 173 -8.60 2.38 -1.80
CA MET A 173 -8.90 1.00 -1.43
C MET A 173 -8.67 0.72 0.06
N PHE A 174 -7.56 1.21 0.64
CA PHE A 174 -7.24 0.97 2.05
C PHE A 174 -8.35 1.42 3.00
N PRO A 175 -8.76 2.70 3.02
CA PRO A 175 -9.79 3.16 3.94
C PRO A 175 -11.16 2.56 3.65
N THR A 176 -11.44 2.23 2.40
CA THR A 176 -12.72 1.65 2.02
C THR A 176 -12.84 0.20 2.50
N ILE A 177 -11.81 -0.64 2.30
CA ILE A 177 -11.81 -2.02 2.81
C ILE A 177 -11.88 -2.02 4.34
N TYR A 178 -11.12 -1.14 4.99
CA TYR A 178 -11.16 -0.96 6.44
C TYR A 178 -12.57 -0.58 6.93
N GLY A 179 -13.18 0.47 6.37
CA GLY A 179 -14.51 0.94 6.74
C GLY A 179 -15.57 -0.15 6.54
N LEU A 180 -15.60 -0.77 5.36
CA LEU A 180 -16.51 -1.87 5.06
C LEU A 180 -16.32 -3.10 5.96
N GLY A 181 -15.11 -3.35 6.41
CA GLY A 181 -14.81 -4.46 7.32
C GLY A 181 -15.24 -4.19 8.74
N MET A 182 -15.21 -2.92 9.16
CA MET A 182 -15.62 -2.50 10.51
C MET A 182 -17.13 -2.30 10.66
N GLU A 183 -17.91 -2.17 9.58
CA GLU A 183 -19.37 -1.93 9.62
C GLU A 183 -20.15 -2.89 10.52
N ASN A 184 -19.76 -4.18 10.57
CA ASN A 184 -20.44 -5.21 11.32
C ASN A 184 -19.71 -5.60 12.62
N VAL A 185 -18.77 -4.77 13.07
CA VAL A 185 -18.04 -4.97 14.32
C VAL A 185 -18.64 -4.05 15.37
N GLN A 186 -19.52 -4.60 16.23
CA GLN A 186 -20.19 -3.84 17.30
C GLN A 186 -19.42 -3.88 18.62
N THR A 187 -18.65 -4.94 18.85
CA THR A 187 -17.89 -5.18 20.08
C THR A 187 -16.40 -5.38 19.74
N ASN A 188 -15.51 -5.08 20.69
CA ASN A 188 -14.07 -5.26 20.53
C ASN A 188 -13.46 -4.46 19.35
N THR A 189 -13.94 -3.24 19.12
CA THR A 189 -13.50 -2.38 17.99
C THR A 189 -12.00 -2.11 18.00
N LYS A 190 -11.37 -1.95 19.17
CA LYS A 190 -9.91 -1.79 19.30
C LYS A 190 -9.17 -3.02 18.81
N LEU A 191 -9.64 -4.20 19.18
CA LEU A 191 -9.05 -5.47 18.76
C LEU A 191 -9.27 -5.72 17.26
N ALA A 192 -10.44 -5.37 16.74
CA ALA A 192 -10.73 -5.46 15.30
C ALA A 192 -9.85 -4.53 14.47
N SER A 193 -9.64 -3.29 14.93
CA SER A 193 -8.73 -2.35 14.26
C SER A 193 -7.29 -2.87 14.22
N SER A 194 -6.81 -3.52 15.28
CA SER A 194 -5.46 -4.09 15.29
C SER A 194 -5.29 -5.22 14.27
N GLY A 195 -6.33 -5.99 13.95
CA GLY A 195 -6.31 -6.99 12.88
C GLY A 195 -6.05 -6.37 11.50
N PHE A 196 -6.62 -5.21 11.20
CA PHE A 196 -6.32 -4.48 9.96
C PHE A 196 -4.90 -3.90 9.94
N VAL A 197 -4.38 -3.46 11.09
CA VAL A 197 -2.98 -3.03 11.20
C VAL A 197 -2.04 -4.21 10.95
N MET A 198 -2.34 -5.38 11.52
CA MET A 198 -1.56 -6.60 11.25
C MET A 198 -1.59 -7.01 9.78
N ALA A 199 -2.67 -6.75 9.05
CA ALA A 199 -2.77 -7.03 7.62
C ALA A 199 -1.72 -6.26 6.77
N ILE A 200 -1.12 -5.18 7.29
CA ILE A 200 -0.03 -4.44 6.63
C ILE A 200 1.19 -5.33 6.36
N VAL A 201 1.38 -6.40 7.15
CA VAL A 201 2.43 -7.42 6.90
C VAL A 201 2.33 -8.03 5.49
N GLY A 202 1.14 -8.00 4.86
CA GLY A 202 0.97 -8.38 3.46
C GLY A 202 1.93 -7.68 2.50
N GLY A 203 2.30 -6.42 2.80
CA GLY A 203 3.30 -5.67 2.03
C GLY A 203 4.66 -6.37 2.01
N ALA A 204 5.16 -6.81 3.15
CA ALA A 204 6.44 -7.51 3.22
C ALA A 204 6.39 -8.89 2.54
N VAL A 205 5.33 -9.66 2.80
CA VAL A 205 5.18 -11.02 2.26
C VAL A 205 5.08 -10.99 0.72
N MET A 206 4.19 -10.17 0.17
CA MET A 206 3.96 -10.12 -1.27
C MET A 206 5.15 -9.51 -2.03
N THR A 207 5.86 -8.52 -1.45
CA THR A 207 7.06 -7.96 -2.07
C THR A 207 8.20 -9.00 -2.09
N GLY A 208 8.35 -9.80 -1.04
CA GLY A 208 9.28 -10.92 -1.03
C GLY A 208 8.97 -11.95 -2.12
N LEU A 209 7.69 -12.33 -2.28
CA LEU A 209 7.23 -13.22 -3.34
C LEU A 209 7.47 -12.63 -4.74
N GLN A 210 7.23 -11.32 -4.92
CA GLN A 210 7.49 -10.63 -6.18
C GLN A 210 8.99 -10.64 -6.51
N GLY A 211 9.85 -10.38 -5.52
CA GLY A 211 11.29 -10.45 -5.69
C GLY A 211 11.74 -11.84 -6.16
N GLN A 212 11.32 -12.89 -5.46
CA GLN A 212 11.61 -14.27 -5.83
C GLN A 212 11.11 -14.61 -7.25
N LEU A 213 9.89 -14.19 -7.60
CA LEU A 213 9.35 -14.43 -8.93
C LEU A 213 10.16 -13.70 -10.01
N SER A 214 10.60 -12.46 -9.74
CA SER A 214 11.49 -11.71 -10.62
C SER A 214 12.83 -12.43 -10.83
N ASP A 215 13.42 -12.94 -9.77
CA ASP A 215 14.73 -13.63 -9.82
C ASP A 215 14.62 -14.97 -10.56
N ILE A 216 13.59 -15.77 -10.28
CA ILE A 216 13.38 -17.08 -10.94
C ILE A 216 13.08 -16.92 -12.43
N THR A 217 12.29 -15.92 -12.80
CA THR A 217 11.88 -15.69 -14.20
C THR A 217 12.91 -14.86 -14.99
N GLY A 218 13.84 -14.21 -14.31
CA GLY A 218 14.74 -13.22 -14.91
C GLY A 218 14.03 -11.99 -15.48
N SER A 219 12.77 -11.76 -15.12
CA SER A 219 11.91 -10.74 -15.71
C SER A 219 11.14 -9.96 -14.64
N VAL A 220 11.44 -8.66 -14.54
CA VAL A 220 10.70 -7.73 -13.69
C VAL A 220 9.23 -7.67 -14.10
N ARG A 221 8.94 -7.73 -15.40
CA ARG A 221 7.59 -7.69 -15.96
C ARG A 221 6.74 -8.86 -15.46
N SER A 222 7.30 -10.08 -15.49
CA SER A 222 6.60 -11.29 -15.02
C SER A 222 6.30 -11.24 -13.51
N SER A 223 7.08 -10.52 -12.72
CA SER A 223 6.84 -10.40 -11.29
C SER A 223 5.53 -9.69 -10.95
N PHE A 224 4.97 -8.90 -11.87
CA PHE A 224 3.70 -8.21 -11.70
C PHE A 224 2.46 -9.14 -11.70
N PHE A 225 2.62 -10.44 -11.94
CA PHE A 225 1.56 -11.41 -11.63
C PHE A 225 1.21 -11.42 -10.13
N VAL A 226 2.14 -11.07 -9.23
CA VAL A 226 1.86 -11.00 -7.79
C VAL A 226 0.82 -9.92 -7.48
N PRO A 227 1.00 -8.63 -7.83
CA PRO A 227 -0.03 -7.62 -7.63
C PRO A 227 -1.31 -7.89 -8.43
N LEU A 228 -1.23 -8.54 -9.59
CA LEU A 228 -2.42 -8.96 -10.34
C LEU A 228 -3.33 -9.87 -9.50
N VAL A 229 -2.76 -10.90 -8.88
CA VAL A 229 -3.49 -11.81 -7.98
C VAL A 229 -4.05 -11.02 -6.77
N CYS A 230 -3.25 -10.11 -6.20
CA CYS A 230 -3.68 -9.28 -5.08
C CYS A 230 -4.94 -8.46 -5.42
N PHE A 231 -4.97 -7.77 -6.56
CA PHE A 231 -6.16 -7.02 -6.99
C PHE A 231 -7.32 -7.94 -7.38
N GLY A 232 -7.04 -9.14 -7.89
CA GLY A 232 -8.06 -10.18 -8.10
C GLY A 232 -8.79 -10.56 -6.81
N VAL A 233 -8.07 -10.67 -5.69
CA VAL A 233 -8.68 -10.92 -4.37
C VAL A 233 -9.56 -9.73 -3.93
N VAL A 234 -9.14 -8.50 -4.19
CA VAL A 234 -9.96 -7.32 -3.88
C VAL A 234 -11.25 -7.33 -4.70
N ILE A 235 -11.19 -7.65 -6.00
CA ILE A 235 -12.39 -7.79 -6.85
C ILE A 235 -13.32 -8.88 -6.30
N TYR A 236 -12.78 -10.05 -5.97
CA TYR A 236 -13.57 -11.15 -5.39
C TYR A 236 -14.29 -10.73 -4.09
N TYR A 237 -13.63 -9.97 -3.24
CA TYR A 237 -14.23 -9.42 -2.03
C TYR A 237 -15.43 -8.52 -2.34
N THR A 238 -15.30 -7.58 -3.30
CA THR A 238 -16.38 -6.67 -3.66
C THR A 238 -17.60 -7.42 -4.20
N LEU A 239 -17.38 -8.43 -5.07
CA LEU A 239 -18.44 -9.26 -5.64
C LEU A 239 -19.16 -10.11 -4.59
N THR A 240 -18.44 -10.58 -3.57
CA THR A 240 -19.05 -11.37 -2.49
C THR A 240 -19.81 -10.53 -1.47
N LYS A 241 -19.45 -9.25 -1.33
CA LYS A 241 -20.16 -8.31 -0.44
C LYS A 241 -21.42 -7.73 -1.09
N GLU A 242 -21.42 -7.53 -2.41
CA GLU A 242 -22.56 -7.04 -3.19
C GLU A 242 -23.77 -8.02 -3.17
N LYS A 243 -23.52 -9.32 -2.97
CA LYS A 243 -24.57 -10.36 -2.93
C LYS A 243 -25.28 -10.51 -1.58
N LYS A 244 -24.93 -9.72 -0.58
CA LYS A 244 -25.56 -9.70 0.74
C LYS A 244 -26.38 -8.45 0.96
#